data_f02b2f24119cc9d7bcee8f90b265ac91
#
_entry.id   f02b2f24119cc9d7bcee8f90b265ac91
#
_cell.length_a   1.000
_cell.length_b   1.000
_cell.length_c   1.000
_cell.angle_alpha   90.00
_cell.angle_beta   90.00
_cell.angle_gamma   90.00
#
_symmetry.space_group_name_H-M   'P 1'
#
loop_
_entity.id
_entity.type
_entity.pdbx_description
1 polymer ?
#
loop_
_entity_poly.entity_id
_entity_poly.type
_entity_poly.pdbx_seq_one_letter_code
_entity_poly.pdbx_strand_id
1 'polypeptide(L)'
;IIPDIDHIISDNKSRFPTALQSTGEDNMRRQLMGAIDEVIKMVKTNYKIAVPQFFKGKTQLLLPLCLTPGSKNPDLALVIYKVDENNYCARTCLTLEMAYMNARLIVKPQSDWLRP
;
A
#
# COMPACT_ATOMS: atom_id res chain seq x y z
N ILE A 1 -0.26 2.21 -12.81
CA ILE A 1 -0.18 2.92 -11.51
C ILE A 1 0.94 3.94 -11.58
N ILE A 2 0.62 5.16 -11.21
CA ILE A 2 1.59 6.24 -11.14
C ILE A 2 1.83 6.56 -9.67
N PRO A 3 2.92 6.08 -9.05
CA PRO A 3 3.18 6.35 -7.63
C PRO A 3 3.86 7.71 -7.44
N ASP A 4 3.41 8.44 -6.43
CA ASP A 4 4.07 9.67 -5.98
C ASP A 4 5.00 9.32 -4.82
N ILE A 5 6.16 8.79 -5.15
CA ILE A 5 7.12 8.26 -4.19
C ILE A 5 7.56 9.33 -3.18
N ASP A 6 7.86 10.53 -3.66
CA ASP A 6 8.35 11.59 -2.79
C ASP A 6 7.31 12.02 -1.77
N HIS A 7 6.04 12.09 -2.18
CA HIS A 7 4.95 12.43 -1.27
C HIS A 7 4.76 11.34 -0.21
N ILE A 8 4.82 10.07 -0.60
CA ILE A 8 4.69 8.95 0.33
C ILE A 8 5.81 8.99 1.37
N ILE A 9 7.05 9.17 0.92
CA ILE A 9 8.20 9.24 1.85
C ILE A 9 8.05 10.44 2.78
N SER A 10 7.70 11.60 2.24
CA SER A 10 7.57 12.84 3.01
C SER A 10 6.48 12.74 4.08
N ASP A 11 5.29 12.27 3.71
CA ASP A 11 4.13 12.31 4.59
C ASP A 11 3.93 11.05 5.43
N ASN A 12 4.43 9.90 4.98
CA ASN A 12 4.15 8.62 5.63
C ASN A 12 5.39 7.94 6.21
N LYS A 13 6.51 8.63 6.28
CA LYS A 13 7.78 8.07 6.76
C LYS A 13 7.64 7.35 8.11
N SER A 14 6.87 7.93 9.04
CA SER A 14 6.71 7.36 10.38
C SER A 14 5.94 6.05 10.40
N ARG A 15 5.23 5.72 9.33
CA ARG A 15 4.47 4.46 9.19
C ARG A 15 5.33 3.30 8.71
N PHE A 16 6.51 3.58 8.18
CA PHE A 16 7.43 2.56 7.67
C PHE A 16 8.07 1.78 8.82
N PRO A 17 8.52 0.53 8.57
CA PRO A 17 9.26 -0.21 9.59
C PRO A 17 10.45 0.58 10.12
N THR A 18 10.64 0.57 11.44
CA THR A 18 11.70 1.35 12.09
C THR A 18 13.07 1.00 11.55
N ALA A 19 13.33 -0.28 11.31
CA ALA A 19 14.60 -0.73 10.74
C ALA A 19 14.87 -0.10 9.38
N LEU A 20 13.83 0.06 8.57
CA LEU A 20 13.96 0.69 7.26
C LEU A 20 14.18 2.19 7.38
N GLN A 21 13.50 2.86 8.31
CA GLN A 21 13.68 4.30 8.55
C GLN A 21 15.12 4.63 8.89
N SER A 22 15.79 3.76 9.65
CA SER A 22 17.18 3.97 10.07
C SER A 22 18.19 3.90 8.93
N THR A 23 17.81 3.36 7.76
CA THR A 23 18.72 3.23 6.62
C THR A 23 18.80 4.49 5.76
N GLY A 24 17.93 5.48 6.01
CA GLY A 24 17.91 6.73 5.28
C GLY A 24 16.87 6.78 4.16
N GLU A 25 16.55 7.99 3.71
CA GLU A 25 15.47 8.19 2.74
C GLU A 25 15.78 7.59 1.37
N ASP A 26 17.02 7.61 0.92
CA ASP A 26 17.38 7.03 -0.37
C ASP A 26 17.08 5.53 -0.42
N ASN A 27 17.44 4.82 0.64
CA ASN A 27 17.15 3.39 0.72
C ASN A 27 15.65 3.12 0.88
N MET A 28 14.96 3.94 1.68
CA MET A 28 13.51 3.84 1.81
C MET A 28 12.83 3.98 0.46
N ARG A 29 13.28 4.94 -0.35
CA ARG A 29 12.76 5.17 -1.69
C ARG A 29 12.96 3.94 -2.58
N ARG A 30 14.15 3.35 -2.58
CA ARG A 30 14.45 2.16 -3.37
C ARG A 30 13.59 0.97 -2.95
N GLN A 31 13.45 0.75 -1.65
CA GLN A 31 12.64 -0.34 -1.14
C GLN A 31 11.17 -0.15 -1.48
N LEU A 32 10.68 1.08 -1.36
CA LEU A 32 9.31 1.40 -1.71
C LEU A 32 9.04 1.17 -3.20
N MET A 33 9.93 1.65 -4.07
CA MET A 33 9.78 1.45 -5.51
C MET A 33 9.79 -0.03 -5.88
N GLY A 34 10.67 -0.81 -5.28
CA GLY A 34 10.73 -2.25 -5.51
C GLY A 34 9.46 -2.96 -5.04
N ALA A 35 8.95 -2.59 -3.87
CA ALA A 35 7.73 -3.18 -3.34
C ALA A 35 6.51 -2.85 -4.21
N ILE A 36 6.44 -1.63 -4.72
CA ILE A 36 5.35 -1.22 -5.62
C ILE A 36 5.42 -1.99 -6.94
N ASP A 37 6.61 -2.11 -7.54
CA ASP A 37 6.79 -2.90 -8.77
C ASP A 37 6.35 -4.35 -8.56
N GLU A 38 6.71 -4.93 -7.44
CA GLU A 38 6.36 -6.31 -7.12
C GLU A 38 4.85 -6.49 -6.95
N VAL A 39 4.20 -5.59 -6.22
CA VAL A 39 2.76 -5.71 -5.99
C VAL A 39 1.95 -5.47 -7.26
N ILE A 40 2.42 -4.62 -8.16
CA ILE A 40 1.77 -4.43 -9.46
C ILE A 40 1.75 -5.75 -10.24
N LYS A 41 2.86 -6.47 -10.24
CA LYS A 41 2.94 -7.79 -10.89
C LYS A 41 1.99 -8.78 -10.24
N MET A 42 1.92 -8.79 -8.92
CA MET A 42 1.03 -9.69 -8.18
C MET A 42 -0.45 -9.42 -8.51
N VAL A 43 -0.85 -8.16 -8.57
CA VAL A 43 -2.24 -7.79 -8.88
C VAL A 43 -2.63 -8.18 -10.29
N LYS A 44 -1.71 -8.12 -11.25
CA LYS A 44 -1.99 -8.54 -12.62
C LYS A 44 -2.31 -10.03 -12.73
N THR A 45 -1.78 -10.84 -11.84
CA THR A 45 -2.06 -12.29 -11.81
C THR A 45 -3.19 -12.66 -10.88
N ASN A 46 -3.46 -11.84 -9.86
CA ASN A 46 -4.52 -12.11 -8.89
C ASN A 46 -5.10 -10.79 -8.35
N TYR A 47 -6.14 -10.30 -9.02
CA TYR A 47 -6.77 -9.05 -8.64
C TYR A 47 -7.44 -9.08 -7.26
N LYS A 48 -7.68 -10.27 -6.70
CA LYS A 48 -8.28 -10.41 -5.36
C LYS A 48 -7.35 -9.93 -4.25
N ILE A 49 -6.09 -9.70 -4.55
CA ILE A 49 -5.15 -9.09 -3.61
C ILE A 49 -5.59 -7.66 -3.26
N ALA A 50 -6.18 -6.93 -4.22
CA ALA A 50 -6.65 -5.58 -3.97
C ALA A 50 -7.89 -5.60 -3.07
N VAL A 51 -7.86 -4.82 -1.99
CA VAL A 51 -8.95 -4.74 -1.01
C VAL A 51 -9.58 -3.35 -1.08
N PRO A 52 -10.90 -3.26 -1.28
CA PRO A 52 -11.55 -1.94 -1.31
C PRO A 52 -11.64 -1.31 0.07
N GLN A 53 -11.48 0.01 0.10
CA GLN A 53 -11.76 0.82 1.28
C GLN A 53 -12.62 2.02 0.88
N PHE A 54 -13.34 2.57 1.86
CA PHE A 54 -14.17 3.75 1.66
C PHE A 54 -13.55 4.91 2.44
N PHE A 55 -13.24 5.99 1.74
CA PHE A 55 -12.62 7.16 2.38
C PHE A 55 -13.15 8.44 1.72
N LYS A 56 -13.70 9.34 2.54
CA LYS A 56 -14.26 10.63 2.10
C LYS A 56 -15.25 10.48 0.94
N GLY A 57 -16.14 9.49 1.03
CA GLY A 57 -17.17 9.27 0.02
C GLY A 57 -16.70 8.60 -1.26
N LYS A 58 -15.45 8.14 -1.33
CA LYS A 58 -14.87 7.50 -2.52
C LYS A 58 -14.33 6.13 -2.19
N THR A 59 -14.51 5.19 -3.11
CA THR A 59 -13.91 3.87 -3.01
C THR A 59 -12.49 3.93 -3.56
N GLN A 60 -11.56 3.41 -2.78
CA GLN A 60 -10.15 3.26 -3.14
C GLN A 60 -9.77 1.81 -2.98
N LEU A 61 -8.60 1.41 -3.50
CA LEU A 61 -8.10 0.06 -3.35
C LEU A 61 -6.84 0.05 -2.51
N LEU A 62 -6.70 -1.00 -1.70
CA LEU A 62 -5.51 -1.23 -0.87
C LEU A 62 -4.70 -2.38 -1.44
N LEU A 63 -3.39 -2.18 -1.56
CA LEU A 63 -2.45 -3.19 -2.03
C LEU A 63 -1.40 -3.47 -0.95
N PRO A 64 -1.00 -4.74 -0.77
CA PRO A 64 0.02 -5.07 0.23
C PRO A 64 1.42 -4.66 -0.21
N LEU A 65 2.17 -4.01 0.68
CA LEU A 65 3.56 -3.67 0.45
C LEU A 65 4.45 -4.44 1.41
N CYS A 66 5.37 -5.23 0.88
CA CYS A 66 6.35 -6.00 1.64
C CYS A 66 7.69 -5.26 1.55
N LEU A 67 8.06 -4.60 2.66
CA LEU A 67 9.26 -3.76 2.72
C LEU A 67 10.41 -4.40 3.48
N THR A 68 10.13 -5.48 4.21
CA THR A 68 11.17 -6.20 4.95
C THR A 68 11.75 -7.30 4.09
N PRO A 69 13.08 -7.28 3.79
CA PRO A 69 13.69 -8.31 2.96
C PRO A 69 13.47 -9.72 3.53
N GLY A 70 13.11 -10.65 2.66
CA GLY A 70 12.89 -12.04 3.04
C GLY A 70 11.56 -12.33 3.71
N SER A 71 10.78 -11.32 4.06
CA SER A 71 9.46 -11.50 4.64
C SER A 71 8.39 -11.53 3.55
N LYS A 72 7.44 -12.47 3.69
CA LYS A 72 6.28 -12.54 2.81
C LYS A 72 5.08 -11.79 3.40
N ASN A 73 5.21 -11.32 4.64
CA ASN A 73 4.15 -10.58 5.31
C ASN A 73 4.23 -9.10 4.92
N PRO A 74 3.10 -8.48 4.56
CA PRO A 74 3.12 -7.05 4.24
C PRO A 74 3.35 -6.20 5.50
N ASP A 75 4.04 -5.08 5.30
CA ASP A 75 4.31 -4.11 6.35
C ASP A 75 3.35 -2.94 6.31
N LEU A 76 2.90 -2.57 5.12
CA LEU A 76 2.01 -1.43 4.89
C LEU A 76 0.98 -1.78 3.81
N ALA A 77 -0.06 -0.95 3.73
CA ALA A 77 -1.02 -0.99 2.64
C ALA A 77 -0.83 0.26 1.77
N LEU A 78 -0.65 0.05 0.48
CA LEU A 78 -0.60 1.15 -0.49
C LEU A 78 -2.02 1.50 -0.89
N VAL A 79 -2.37 2.78 -0.80
CA VAL A 79 -3.69 3.26 -1.23
C VAL A 79 -3.60 3.68 -2.69
N ILE A 80 -4.41 3.08 -3.55
CA ILE A 80 -4.50 3.50 -4.95
C ILE A 80 -5.91 3.99 -5.24
N TYR A 81 -6.00 4.99 -6.10
CA TYR A 81 -7.29 5.53 -6.52
C TYR A 81 -7.25 5.84 -8.00
N LYS A 82 -8.41 5.69 -8.63
CA LYS A 82 -8.57 5.89 -10.07
C LYS A 82 -8.59 7.37 -10.39
N VAL A 83 -7.74 7.77 -11.34
CA VAL A 83 -7.69 9.15 -11.83
C VAL A 83 -8.47 9.27 -13.13
N ASP A 84 -8.31 8.30 -14.04
CA ASP A 84 -9.06 8.19 -15.27
C ASP A 84 -9.23 6.71 -15.63
N GLU A 85 -9.79 6.42 -16.81
CA GLU A 85 -10.11 5.03 -17.18
C GLU A 85 -8.91 4.08 -17.16
N ASN A 86 -7.72 4.59 -17.43
CA ASN A 86 -6.52 3.76 -17.58
C ASN A 86 -5.47 4.01 -16.50
N ASN A 87 -5.67 5.01 -15.64
CA ASN A 87 -4.62 5.42 -14.70
C ASN A 87 -5.09 5.41 -13.25
N TYR A 88 -4.23 4.86 -12.39
CA TYR A 88 -4.39 4.90 -10.95
C TYR A 88 -3.20 5.63 -10.35
N CYS A 89 -3.44 6.39 -9.29
CA CYS A 89 -2.39 7.05 -8.53
C CYS A 89 -2.23 6.43 -7.16
N ALA A 90 -1.01 6.48 -6.63
CA ALA A 90 -0.69 6.03 -5.29
C ALA A 90 0.09 7.14 -4.60
N ARG A 91 -0.51 7.76 -3.57
CA ARG A 91 0.10 8.88 -2.85
C ARG A 91 0.17 8.69 -1.35
N THR A 92 -0.35 7.58 -0.84
CA THR A 92 -0.47 7.34 0.60
C THR A 92 -0.25 5.87 0.91
N CYS A 93 0.43 5.62 2.03
CA CYS A 93 0.51 4.29 2.63
C CYS A 93 -0.14 4.34 4.01
N LEU A 94 -0.84 3.27 4.36
CA LEU A 94 -1.45 3.11 5.68
C LEU A 94 -0.76 1.97 6.42
N THR A 95 -0.76 2.04 7.75
CA THR A 95 -0.43 0.85 8.54
C THR A 95 -1.51 -0.20 8.31
N LEU A 96 -1.20 -1.47 8.53
CA LEU A 96 -2.20 -2.53 8.33
C LEU A 96 -3.41 -2.34 9.24
N GLU A 97 -3.20 -1.86 10.45
CA GLU A 97 -4.29 -1.57 11.39
C GLU A 97 -5.23 -0.52 10.83
N MET A 98 -4.69 0.61 10.36
CA MET A 98 -5.49 1.68 9.76
C MET A 98 -6.25 1.17 8.53
N ALA A 99 -5.59 0.41 7.68
CA ALA A 99 -6.18 -0.13 6.47
C ALA A 99 -7.32 -1.09 6.78
N TYR A 100 -7.13 -1.98 7.75
CA TYR A 100 -8.18 -2.92 8.16
C TYR A 100 -9.41 -2.18 8.69
N MET A 101 -9.21 -1.17 9.53
CA MET A 101 -10.32 -0.39 10.09
C MET A 101 -11.12 0.32 8.99
N ASN A 102 -10.45 0.83 7.97
CA ASN A 102 -11.12 1.50 6.86
C ASN A 102 -11.85 0.51 5.94
N ALA A 103 -11.24 -0.62 5.64
CA ALA A 103 -11.80 -1.61 4.72
C ALA A 103 -13.08 -2.25 5.28
N ARG A 104 -13.11 -2.55 6.58
CA ARG A 104 -14.27 -3.22 7.21
C ARG A 104 -15.53 -2.36 7.22
N LEU A 105 -15.42 -1.04 6.93
CA LEU A 105 -16.59 -0.16 6.82
C LEU A 105 -17.45 -0.48 5.59
N ILE A 106 -16.88 -1.16 4.59
CA ILE A 106 -17.60 -1.57 3.38
C ILE A 106 -18.13 -2.98 3.57
N VAL A 107 -17.22 -3.92 3.78
CA VAL A 107 -17.52 -5.33 3.93
C VAL A 107 -16.31 -5.98 4.60
N LYS A 108 -16.53 -7.12 5.28
CA LYS A 108 -15.41 -7.85 5.88
C LYS A 108 -14.38 -8.17 4.79
N PRO A 109 -13.11 -7.78 4.96
CA PRO A 109 -12.07 -8.06 3.97
C PRO A 109 -11.94 -9.57 3.71
N GLN A 110 -11.95 -9.94 2.43
CA GLN A 110 -11.84 -11.33 2.02
C GLN A 110 -10.40 -11.74 1.73
N SER A 111 -9.51 -10.77 1.57
CA SER A 111 -8.12 -11.06 1.28
C SER A 111 -7.36 -11.37 2.57
N ASP A 112 -6.57 -12.43 2.56
CA ASP A 112 -5.90 -12.93 3.76
C ASP A 112 -4.80 -12.02 4.28
N TRP A 113 -4.25 -11.14 3.44
CA TRP A 113 -3.15 -10.28 3.85
C TRP A 113 -3.58 -9.14 4.77
N LEU A 114 -4.85 -8.72 4.71
CA LEU A 114 -5.34 -7.58 5.49
C LEU A 114 -6.08 -8.08 6.73
N ARG A 115 -5.39 -8.08 7.85
CA ARG A 115 -5.92 -8.52 9.14
C ARG A 115 -5.60 -7.50 10.22
N PRO A 116 -6.37 -7.50 11.32
CA PRO A 116 -6.10 -6.63 12.46
C PRO A 116 -4.75 -6.92 13.12
#